data_3daedefb1e3b90294ae622b3d5cc94ed
#
_entry.id   3daedefb1e3b90294ae622b3d5cc94ed
#
_cell.length_a   1.000
_cell.length_b   1.000
_cell.length_c   1.000
_cell.angle_alpha   90.00
_cell.angle_beta   90.00
_cell.angle_gamma   90.00
#
_symmetry.space_group_name_H-M   'P 1'
#
loop_
_entity.id
_entity.type
_entity.pdbx_description
1 polymer ?
#
loop_
_entity_poly.entity_id
_entity_poly.type
_entity_poly.pdbx_seq_one_letter_code
_entity_poly.pdbx_strand_id
1 'polypeptide(L)'
;IGLIMARRLTLEGIKVVGVYELMPYANGLYRNIKNCLDDFGIPLHLSTTVTKIVGSKRVQAVEVSAVDENLKPIPGTEEIIPCDTVLLSIGLIPENELSKKAGIELNPVTNGPKVDNALETSVKGIFACGNVLHVHDLVDQVTKEAEDAGTYAAEYAAECAAAQQADAAVSTDVETAAEACGTSNAETEIAVIPEGMVRYTVPTRICANRTPVTKIKFRVGRPVETAKIRITSGDKVIFESKKAKKFVPSIMENVNLTAAQLADVQDEIKVTLV
;
A
#
# COMPACT_ATOMS: atom_id res chain seq x y z
N ILE A 1 4.98 9.85 9.40
CA ILE A 1 4.55 10.38 10.74
C ILE A 1 5.76 10.82 11.55
N GLY A 2 6.87 10.06 11.61
CA GLY A 2 8.06 10.42 12.38
C GLY A 2 8.59 11.84 12.13
N LEU A 3 8.67 12.26 10.87
CA LEU A 3 9.10 13.61 10.52
C LEU A 3 8.16 14.69 11.09
N ILE A 4 6.84 14.45 11.00
CA ILE A 4 5.83 15.37 11.55
C ILE A 4 5.95 15.45 13.07
N MET A 5 6.18 14.31 13.73
CA MET A 5 6.35 14.26 15.17
C MET A 5 7.65 14.93 15.63
N ALA A 6 8.76 14.81 14.89
CA ALA A 6 9.99 15.54 15.19
C ALA A 6 9.76 17.05 15.24
N ARG A 7 9.07 17.61 14.22
CA ARG A 7 8.64 19.01 14.23
C ARG A 7 7.73 19.32 15.41
N ARG A 8 6.72 18.50 15.68
CA ARG A 8 5.76 18.74 16.77
C ARG A 8 6.45 18.79 18.12
N LEU A 9 7.34 17.85 18.39
CA LEU A 9 8.13 17.82 19.65
C LEU A 9 8.96 19.10 19.81
N THR A 10 9.58 19.58 18.73
CA THR A 10 10.35 20.82 18.76
C THR A 10 9.46 22.03 19.09
N LEU A 11 8.25 22.08 18.54
CA LEU A 11 7.27 23.15 18.86
C LEU A 11 6.81 23.13 20.32
N GLU A 12 6.82 21.95 20.95
CA GLU A 12 6.50 21.79 22.38
C GLU A 12 7.73 22.04 23.29
N GLY A 13 8.85 22.52 22.73
CA GLY A 13 10.05 22.87 23.47
C GLY A 13 11.01 21.70 23.73
N ILE A 14 10.79 20.54 23.13
CA ILE A 14 11.67 19.37 23.24
C ILE A 14 12.80 19.52 22.22
N LYS A 15 14.03 19.30 22.65
CA LYS A 15 15.20 19.27 21.77
C LYS A 15 15.26 17.95 21.02
N VAL A 16 14.91 17.94 19.74
CA VAL A 16 15.11 16.79 18.86
C VAL A 16 16.57 16.77 18.41
N VAL A 17 17.33 15.74 18.80
CA VAL A 17 18.76 15.62 18.53
C VAL A 17 19.01 15.24 17.08
N GLY A 18 18.18 14.38 16.51
CA GLY A 18 18.29 13.97 15.11
C GLY A 18 17.21 12.95 14.73
N VAL A 19 17.10 12.72 13.43
CA VAL A 19 16.31 11.65 12.82
C VAL A 19 17.24 10.69 12.10
N TYR A 20 17.12 9.40 12.40
CA TYR A 20 17.99 8.35 11.86
C TYR A 20 17.15 7.43 10.97
N GLU A 21 17.53 7.35 9.71
CA GLU A 21 16.83 6.58 8.67
C GLU A 21 17.75 5.47 8.17
N LEU A 22 17.27 4.24 8.24
CA LEU A 22 17.98 3.03 7.82
C LEU A 22 18.31 3.05 6.31
N MET A 23 17.38 3.59 5.50
CA MET A 23 17.55 3.63 4.05
C MET A 23 18.49 4.76 3.60
N PRO A 24 19.12 4.65 2.42
CA PRO A 24 19.92 5.73 1.84
C PRO A 24 19.08 6.91 1.32
N TYR A 25 17.78 6.89 1.56
CA TYR A 25 16.82 7.93 1.23
C TYR A 25 15.71 7.99 2.28
N ALA A 26 15.13 9.17 2.49
CA ALA A 26 14.02 9.30 3.43
C ALA A 26 12.73 8.70 2.86
N ASN A 27 12.07 7.85 3.63
CA ASN A 27 10.77 7.26 3.27
C ASN A 27 9.58 8.22 3.51
N GLY A 28 9.80 9.42 3.99
CA GLY A 28 8.79 10.45 4.14
C GLY A 28 8.60 11.29 2.87
N LEU A 29 7.45 11.96 2.77
CA LEU A 29 7.19 12.91 1.68
C LEU A 29 8.25 14.04 1.71
N TYR A 30 8.76 14.44 0.55
CA TYR A 30 9.78 15.48 0.44
C TYR A 30 9.38 16.79 1.15
N ARG A 31 8.11 17.20 1.04
CA ARG A 31 7.60 18.37 1.76
C ARG A 31 7.73 18.26 3.28
N ASN A 32 7.64 17.04 3.83
CA ASN A 32 7.77 16.84 5.27
C ASN A 32 9.25 16.87 5.70
N ILE A 33 10.19 16.48 4.84
CA ILE A 33 11.62 16.67 5.12
C ILE A 33 11.88 18.14 5.28
N LYS A 34 11.51 18.94 4.28
CA LYS A 34 11.72 20.40 4.32
C LYS A 34 11.01 21.05 5.50
N ASN A 35 9.69 20.89 5.60
CA ASN A 35 8.86 21.62 6.55
C ASN A 35 8.97 21.10 7.99
N CYS A 36 9.50 19.91 8.21
CA CYS A 36 9.56 19.32 9.55
C CYS A 36 10.98 19.12 10.06
N LEU A 37 11.98 19.06 9.18
CA LEU A 37 13.38 18.93 9.60
C LEU A 37 14.20 20.15 9.22
N ASP A 38 14.31 20.50 7.93
CA ASP A 38 15.17 21.59 7.46
C ASP A 38 14.80 22.93 8.11
N ASP A 39 13.49 23.30 8.09
CA ASP A 39 12.97 24.55 8.67
C ASP A 39 13.18 24.65 10.20
N PHE A 40 13.44 23.50 10.86
CA PHE A 40 13.68 23.42 12.31
C PHE A 40 15.12 23.06 12.67
N GLY A 41 16.01 22.92 11.67
CA GLY A 41 17.40 22.59 11.88
C GLY A 41 17.62 21.21 12.52
N ILE A 42 16.69 20.26 12.30
CA ILE A 42 16.78 18.89 12.81
C ILE A 42 17.59 18.06 11.80
N PRO A 43 18.75 17.49 12.20
CA PRO A 43 19.59 16.73 11.29
C PRO A 43 18.91 15.39 10.91
N LEU A 44 19.01 15.03 9.62
CA LEU A 44 18.59 13.74 9.08
C LEU A 44 19.82 12.91 8.71
N HIS A 45 20.00 11.78 9.38
CA HIS A 45 21.07 10.83 9.14
C HIS A 45 20.52 9.64 8.33
N LEU A 46 20.92 9.53 7.06
CA LEU A 46 20.58 8.43 6.18
C LEU A 46 21.56 7.27 6.31
N SER A 47 21.16 6.07 5.86
CA SER A 47 21.96 4.85 5.98
C SER A 47 22.50 4.64 7.40
N THR A 48 21.69 4.96 8.41
CA THR A 48 22.07 4.92 9.81
C THR A 48 20.94 4.32 10.65
N THR A 49 21.26 3.46 11.59
CA THR A 49 20.23 2.85 12.46
C THR A 49 20.68 2.85 13.93
N VAL A 50 19.69 2.77 14.83
CA VAL A 50 19.93 2.55 16.26
C VAL A 50 20.23 1.07 16.47
N THR A 51 21.42 0.77 16.98
CA THR A 51 21.87 -0.60 17.26
C THR A 51 21.67 -0.99 18.72
N LYS A 52 21.64 -0.01 19.63
CA LYS A 52 21.47 -0.26 21.06
C LYS A 52 20.82 0.92 21.78
N ILE A 53 19.99 0.60 22.77
CA ILE A 53 19.45 1.57 23.71
C ILE A 53 20.21 1.43 25.01
N VAL A 54 20.78 2.53 25.51
CA VAL A 54 21.60 2.57 26.74
C VAL A 54 20.71 3.10 27.87
N GLY A 55 20.78 2.43 29.02
CA GLY A 55 20.02 2.76 30.24
C GLY A 55 19.21 1.55 30.73
N SER A 56 18.99 1.48 32.06
CA SER A 56 18.29 0.36 32.69
C SER A 56 16.84 0.71 33.11
N LYS A 57 16.65 1.84 33.79
CA LYS A 57 15.32 2.32 34.22
C LYS A 57 14.74 3.38 33.28
N ARG A 58 15.62 4.14 32.65
CA ARG A 58 15.30 5.19 31.68
C ARG A 58 16.37 5.22 30.60
N VAL A 59 16.02 5.62 29.40
CA VAL A 59 16.96 5.86 28.32
C VAL A 59 17.94 6.97 28.73
N GLN A 60 19.23 6.77 28.50
CA GLN A 60 20.31 7.71 28.76
C GLN A 60 21.08 8.07 27.49
N ALA A 61 21.07 7.15 26.52
CA ALA A 61 21.66 7.34 25.21
C ALA A 61 21.16 6.27 24.25
N VAL A 62 21.42 6.46 22.97
CA VAL A 62 21.37 5.41 21.96
C VAL A 62 22.75 5.24 21.32
N GLU A 63 23.06 4.04 20.91
CA GLU A 63 24.15 3.76 19.99
C GLU A 63 23.58 3.70 18.58
N VAL A 64 24.19 4.42 17.66
CA VAL A 64 23.83 4.41 16.24
C VAL A 64 25.02 3.93 15.42
N SER A 65 24.76 3.26 14.30
CA SER A 65 25.79 2.84 13.35
C SER A 65 25.37 3.14 11.94
N ALA A 66 26.34 3.44 11.09
CA ALA A 66 26.13 3.40 9.64
C ALA A 66 25.79 1.97 9.20
N VAL A 67 25.05 1.82 8.10
CA VAL A 67 24.71 0.52 7.53
C VAL A 67 25.24 0.37 6.11
N ASP A 68 25.55 -0.88 5.75
CA ASP A 68 25.97 -1.27 4.40
C ASP A 68 24.77 -1.35 3.41
N GLU A 69 25.06 -1.77 2.18
CA GLU A 69 24.05 -1.98 1.12
C GLU A 69 23.02 -3.06 1.47
N ASN A 70 23.35 -3.97 2.39
CA ASN A 70 22.49 -5.02 2.90
C ASN A 70 21.73 -4.60 4.18
N LEU A 71 21.78 -3.31 4.52
CA LEU A 71 21.19 -2.71 5.73
C LEU A 71 21.73 -3.29 7.05
N LYS A 72 22.97 -3.79 7.03
CA LYS A 72 23.64 -4.32 8.22
C LYS A 72 24.56 -3.25 8.83
N PRO A 73 24.57 -3.11 10.16
CA PRO A 73 25.50 -2.19 10.83
C PRO A 73 26.97 -2.47 10.45
N ILE A 74 27.70 -1.42 10.13
CA ILE A 74 29.13 -1.49 9.80
C ILE A 74 29.93 -1.38 11.09
N PRO A 75 30.71 -2.41 11.49
CA PRO A 75 31.54 -2.35 12.69
C PRO A 75 32.54 -1.21 12.64
N GLY A 76 32.72 -0.52 13.79
CA GLY A 76 33.63 0.62 13.91
C GLY A 76 33.02 1.97 13.51
N THR A 77 31.71 2.02 13.20
CA THR A 77 30.98 3.26 12.92
C THR A 77 30.02 3.63 14.05
N GLU A 78 30.13 2.94 15.19
CA GLU A 78 29.24 3.14 16.33
C GLU A 78 29.48 4.52 16.97
N GLU A 79 28.40 5.26 17.18
CA GLU A 79 28.37 6.55 17.85
C GLU A 79 27.37 6.55 19.00
N ILE A 80 27.70 7.07 20.15
CA ILE A 80 26.81 7.21 21.30
C ILE A 80 26.19 8.60 21.29
N ILE A 81 24.85 8.63 21.14
CA ILE A 81 24.06 9.86 21.14
C ILE A 81 23.33 9.97 22.48
N PRO A 82 23.71 10.91 23.35
CA PRO A 82 23.01 11.16 24.61
C PRO A 82 21.56 11.63 24.35
N CYS A 83 20.60 10.93 24.93
CA CYS A 83 19.17 11.29 24.86
C CYS A 83 18.41 10.63 26.03
N ASP A 84 17.29 11.20 26.40
CA ASP A 84 16.41 10.66 27.45
C ASP A 84 15.14 10.00 26.90
N THR A 85 14.92 10.13 25.61
CA THR A 85 13.74 9.60 24.92
C THR A 85 14.11 9.15 23.50
N VAL A 86 13.57 8.00 23.10
CA VAL A 86 13.66 7.45 21.73
C VAL A 86 12.27 7.27 21.19
N LEU A 87 12.01 7.82 20.01
CA LEU A 87 10.75 7.67 19.30
C LEU A 87 10.94 6.76 18.09
N LEU A 88 10.26 5.62 18.09
CA LEU A 88 10.33 4.67 16.98
C LEU A 88 9.26 5.03 15.92
N SER A 89 9.71 5.18 14.68
CA SER A 89 8.84 5.43 13.52
C SER A 89 9.23 4.50 12.38
N ILE A 90 9.09 3.20 12.62
CA ILE A 90 9.62 2.12 11.77
C ILE A 90 8.63 1.64 10.69
N GLY A 91 7.57 2.37 10.45
CA GLY A 91 6.53 2.09 9.45
C GLY A 91 5.22 1.59 10.06
N LEU A 92 4.22 1.52 9.19
CA LEU A 92 2.90 0.98 9.51
C LEU A 92 2.78 -0.43 8.93
N ILE A 93 2.11 -1.31 9.64
CA ILE A 93 1.80 -2.66 9.20
C ILE A 93 0.27 -2.77 9.12
N PRO A 94 -0.31 -3.15 7.97
CA PRO A 94 -1.73 -3.43 7.86
C PRO A 94 -2.16 -4.49 8.88
N GLU A 95 -3.17 -4.13 9.72
CA GLU A 95 -3.69 -5.01 10.76
C GLU A 95 -4.74 -5.96 10.18
N ASN A 96 -4.43 -7.23 10.07
CA ASN A 96 -5.23 -8.23 9.36
C ASN A 96 -5.50 -9.51 10.16
N GLU A 97 -5.57 -9.42 11.50
CA GLU A 97 -5.94 -10.60 12.31
C GLU A 97 -7.34 -11.11 12.00
N LEU A 98 -8.32 -10.20 11.82
CA LEU A 98 -9.69 -10.56 11.45
C LEU A 98 -9.75 -11.15 10.04
N SER A 99 -9.03 -10.55 9.08
CA SER A 99 -8.94 -11.04 7.71
C SER A 99 -8.39 -12.47 7.67
N LYS A 100 -7.33 -12.75 8.44
CA LYS A 100 -6.77 -14.10 8.56
C LYS A 100 -7.78 -15.11 9.14
N LYS A 101 -8.51 -14.72 10.19
CA LYS A 101 -9.54 -15.57 10.81
C LYS A 101 -10.70 -15.86 9.85
N ALA A 102 -11.02 -14.92 8.96
CA ALA A 102 -12.02 -15.10 7.92
C ALA A 102 -11.51 -15.89 6.69
N GLY A 103 -10.25 -16.35 6.69
CA GLY A 103 -9.68 -17.12 5.59
C GLY A 103 -9.33 -16.28 4.35
N ILE A 104 -9.22 -14.95 4.49
CA ILE A 104 -8.88 -14.05 3.39
C ILE A 104 -7.40 -14.18 3.03
N GLU A 105 -7.11 -14.32 1.74
CA GLU A 105 -5.75 -14.34 1.23
C GLU A 105 -5.06 -12.98 1.38
N LEU A 106 -3.86 -12.97 1.92
CA LEU A 106 -3.05 -11.76 2.07
C LEU A 106 -1.93 -11.68 1.03
N ASN A 107 -1.63 -10.47 0.61
CA ASN A 107 -0.46 -10.17 -0.22
C ASN A 107 0.79 -10.17 0.68
N PRO A 108 1.82 -11.00 0.41
CA PRO A 108 3.00 -11.11 1.26
C PRO A 108 3.85 -9.82 1.30
N VAL A 109 3.68 -8.93 0.33
CA VAL A 109 4.44 -7.67 0.25
C VAL A 109 3.80 -6.55 1.06
N THR A 110 2.47 -6.43 1.01
CA THR A 110 1.72 -5.39 1.73
C THR A 110 1.20 -5.86 3.08
N ASN A 111 1.08 -7.16 3.32
CA ASN A 111 0.35 -7.79 4.42
C ASN A 111 -1.15 -7.44 4.45
N GLY A 112 -1.68 -6.83 3.39
CA GLY A 112 -3.10 -6.53 3.22
C GLY A 112 -3.81 -7.61 2.39
N PRO A 113 -5.17 -7.64 2.41
CA PRO A 113 -5.95 -8.54 1.59
C PRO A 113 -5.62 -8.44 0.10
N LYS A 114 -5.62 -9.57 -0.59
CA LYS A 114 -5.69 -9.56 -2.06
C LYS A 114 -7.11 -9.19 -2.46
N VAL A 115 -7.25 -8.18 -3.30
CA VAL A 115 -8.56 -7.69 -3.76
C VAL A 115 -8.61 -7.62 -5.28
N ASP A 116 -9.82 -7.60 -5.81
CA ASP A 116 -10.12 -7.28 -7.20
C ASP A 116 -10.29 -5.76 -7.42
N ASN A 117 -10.67 -5.37 -8.63
CA ASN A 117 -10.89 -3.97 -9.00
C ASN A 117 -12.12 -3.31 -8.33
N ALA A 118 -13.02 -4.09 -7.74
CA ALA A 118 -14.12 -3.61 -6.90
C ALA A 118 -13.79 -3.68 -5.40
N LEU A 119 -12.53 -3.93 -5.03
CA LEU A 119 -12.04 -4.04 -3.65
C LEU A 119 -12.63 -5.25 -2.88
N GLU A 120 -13.22 -6.22 -3.57
CA GLU A 120 -13.66 -7.48 -2.98
C GLU A 120 -12.46 -8.40 -2.76
N THR A 121 -12.41 -9.05 -1.60
CA THR A 121 -11.32 -9.93 -1.20
C THR A 121 -11.42 -11.32 -1.88
N SER A 122 -10.56 -12.27 -1.48
CA SER A 122 -10.68 -13.67 -1.88
C SER A 122 -11.91 -14.37 -1.30
N VAL A 123 -12.58 -13.76 -0.33
CA VAL A 123 -13.83 -14.26 0.26
C VAL A 123 -14.97 -13.37 -0.21
N LYS A 124 -15.93 -13.96 -0.91
CA LYS A 124 -17.11 -13.29 -1.48
C LYS A 124 -17.87 -12.48 -0.43
N GLY A 125 -18.30 -11.28 -0.79
CA GLY A 125 -19.06 -10.36 0.08
C GLY A 125 -18.22 -9.65 1.14
N ILE A 126 -16.90 -9.87 1.19
CA ILE A 126 -16.00 -9.16 2.09
C ILE A 126 -15.10 -8.23 1.27
N PHE A 127 -15.18 -6.94 1.59
CA PHE A 127 -14.45 -5.87 0.93
C PHE A 127 -13.38 -5.31 1.85
N ALA A 128 -12.27 -4.83 1.28
CA ALA A 128 -11.18 -4.24 2.05
C ALA A 128 -10.71 -2.92 1.45
N CYS A 129 -10.51 -1.91 2.29
CA CYS A 129 -10.04 -0.59 1.89
C CYS A 129 -9.19 0.07 2.99
N GLY A 130 -8.50 1.15 2.66
CA GLY A 130 -7.70 1.92 3.60
C GLY A 130 -6.42 1.21 4.03
N ASN A 131 -5.91 1.56 5.21
CA ASN A 131 -4.61 1.07 5.68
C ASN A 131 -4.59 -0.42 6.05
N VAL A 132 -5.73 -1.06 6.18
CA VAL A 132 -5.80 -2.53 6.32
C VAL A 132 -5.45 -3.23 5.01
N LEU A 133 -5.74 -2.61 3.86
CA LEU A 133 -5.45 -3.12 2.53
C LEU A 133 -4.00 -2.80 2.12
N HIS A 134 -3.62 -1.54 2.16
CA HIS A 134 -2.26 -1.05 1.96
C HIS A 134 -2.11 0.35 2.56
N VAL A 135 -0.89 0.70 3.00
CA VAL A 135 -0.65 2.00 3.65
C VAL A 135 -0.74 3.13 2.64
N HIS A 136 -1.60 4.11 2.90
CA HIS A 136 -1.80 5.30 2.09
C HIS A 136 -0.91 6.47 2.53
N ASP A 137 -0.66 7.42 1.61
CA ASP A 137 0.13 8.63 1.88
C ASP A 137 -0.71 9.72 2.55
N LEU A 138 -1.98 9.80 2.19
CA LEU A 138 -2.91 10.85 2.60
C LEU A 138 -4.27 10.27 2.98
N VAL A 139 -4.91 10.85 3.99
CA VAL A 139 -6.25 10.45 4.44
C VAL A 139 -7.32 10.62 3.35
N ASP A 140 -7.18 11.62 2.49
CA ASP A 140 -8.11 11.84 1.36
C ASP A 140 -8.15 10.62 0.40
N GLN A 141 -7.02 9.94 0.23
CA GLN A 141 -6.94 8.71 -0.57
C GLN A 141 -7.63 7.54 0.12
N VAL A 142 -7.51 7.46 1.47
CA VAL A 142 -8.23 6.46 2.29
C VAL A 142 -9.72 6.68 2.18
N THR A 143 -10.19 7.91 2.34
CA THR A 143 -11.63 8.27 2.24
C THR A 143 -12.19 7.88 0.89
N LYS A 144 -11.49 8.24 -0.19
CA LYS A 144 -11.96 7.91 -1.54
C LYS A 144 -12.00 6.41 -1.83
N GLU A 145 -11.04 5.65 -1.31
CA GLU A 145 -11.04 4.19 -1.44
C GLU A 145 -12.17 3.56 -0.63
N ALA A 146 -12.47 4.12 0.55
CA ALA A 146 -13.58 3.67 1.39
C ALA A 146 -14.95 3.97 0.74
N GLU A 147 -15.11 5.13 0.08
CA GLU A 147 -16.31 5.46 -0.70
C GLU A 147 -16.49 4.47 -1.86
N ASP A 148 -15.42 4.17 -2.62
CA ASP A 148 -15.45 3.18 -3.69
C ASP A 148 -15.85 1.80 -3.12
N ALA A 149 -15.21 1.32 -2.04
CA ALA A 149 -15.51 0.04 -1.42
C ALA A 149 -16.96 -0.05 -0.88
N GLY A 150 -17.44 1.02 -0.25
CA GLY A 150 -18.82 1.09 0.23
C GLY A 150 -19.85 1.02 -0.90
N THR A 151 -19.55 1.68 -2.01
CA THR A 151 -20.40 1.62 -3.22
C THR A 151 -20.47 0.20 -3.77
N TYR A 152 -19.34 -0.44 -4.00
CA TYR A 152 -19.30 -1.81 -4.53
C TYR A 152 -19.91 -2.84 -3.57
N ALA A 153 -19.73 -2.67 -2.27
CA ALA A 153 -20.37 -3.53 -1.27
C ALA A 153 -21.90 -3.38 -1.30
N ALA A 154 -22.42 -2.16 -1.49
CA ALA A 154 -23.85 -1.91 -1.61
C ALA A 154 -24.44 -2.48 -2.91
N GLU A 155 -23.72 -2.35 -4.03
CA GLU A 155 -24.10 -2.96 -5.32
C GLU A 155 -24.17 -4.49 -5.19
N TYR A 156 -23.14 -5.12 -4.62
CA TYR A 156 -23.11 -6.55 -4.35
C TYR A 156 -24.29 -7.00 -3.46
N ALA A 157 -24.58 -6.27 -2.37
CA ALA A 157 -25.70 -6.60 -1.51
C ALA A 157 -27.07 -6.50 -2.23
N ALA A 158 -27.22 -5.51 -3.12
CA ALA A 158 -28.43 -5.36 -3.93
C ALA A 158 -28.58 -6.51 -4.94
N GLU A 159 -27.50 -6.92 -5.60
CA GLU A 159 -27.49 -8.08 -6.51
C GLU A 159 -27.86 -9.37 -5.76
N CYS A 160 -27.30 -9.61 -4.58
CA CYS A 160 -27.64 -10.77 -3.75
C CYS A 160 -29.13 -10.75 -3.35
N ALA A 161 -29.66 -9.60 -2.94
CA ALA A 161 -31.09 -9.47 -2.59
C ALA A 161 -32.01 -9.73 -3.79
N ALA A 162 -31.63 -9.25 -4.97
CA ALA A 162 -32.40 -9.50 -6.20
C ALA A 162 -32.38 -11.00 -6.59
N ALA A 163 -31.23 -11.66 -6.48
CA ALA A 163 -31.09 -13.09 -6.75
C ALA A 163 -31.97 -13.92 -5.80
N GLN A 164 -31.95 -13.62 -4.48
CA GLN A 164 -32.77 -14.29 -3.48
C GLN A 164 -34.27 -14.13 -3.76
N GLN A 165 -34.71 -12.96 -4.23
CA GLN A 165 -36.13 -12.73 -4.61
C GLN A 165 -36.53 -13.52 -5.84
N ALA A 166 -35.62 -13.67 -6.82
CA ALA A 166 -35.87 -14.45 -8.02
C ALA A 166 -35.97 -15.96 -7.68
N ASP A 167 -35.10 -16.48 -6.82
CA ASP A 167 -35.14 -17.88 -6.41
C ASP A 167 -36.31 -18.20 -5.48
N ALA A 168 -36.71 -17.29 -4.60
CA ALA A 168 -37.93 -17.44 -3.78
C ALA A 168 -39.23 -17.51 -4.62
N ALA A 169 -39.19 -16.97 -5.83
CA ALA A 169 -40.32 -17.10 -6.79
C ALA A 169 -40.35 -18.47 -7.48
N VAL A 170 -39.26 -19.27 -7.40
CA VAL A 170 -39.09 -20.53 -8.14
C VAL A 170 -39.02 -21.76 -7.18
N SER A 171 -38.56 -21.61 -5.95
CA SER A 171 -38.36 -22.74 -5.00
C SER A 171 -38.74 -22.37 -3.56
N THR A 172 -39.22 -23.39 -2.80
CA THR A 172 -39.63 -23.27 -1.38
C THR A 172 -38.52 -23.67 -0.40
N ASP A 173 -37.29 -23.95 -0.85
CA ASP A 173 -36.22 -24.47 0.02
C ASP A 173 -35.16 -23.39 0.33
N VAL A 174 -34.97 -23.15 1.63
CA VAL A 174 -34.15 -22.05 2.20
C VAL A 174 -32.62 -22.31 2.12
N GLU A 175 -32.16 -23.55 1.88
CA GLU A 175 -30.73 -23.89 1.83
C GLU A 175 -30.00 -23.47 0.55
N THR A 176 -30.70 -23.21 -0.53
CA THR A 176 -30.14 -22.84 -1.85
C THR A 176 -29.82 -21.34 -2.01
N ALA A 177 -30.33 -20.48 -1.13
CA ALA A 177 -30.20 -19.02 -1.28
C ALA A 177 -28.77 -18.46 -1.07
N ALA A 178 -27.92 -19.19 -0.32
CA ALA A 178 -26.52 -18.76 -0.07
C ALA A 178 -25.60 -19.10 -1.26
N GLU A 179 -25.92 -20.15 -2.04
CA GLU A 179 -25.17 -20.56 -3.23
C GLU A 179 -25.54 -19.72 -4.46
N ALA A 180 -26.76 -19.22 -4.56
CA ALA A 180 -27.25 -18.46 -5.72
C ALA A 180 -26.54 -17.11 -5.91
N CYS A 181 -26.07 -16.46 -4.84
CA CYS A 181 -25.30 -15.21 -4.91
C CYS A 181 -23.88 -15.40 -5.49
N GLY A 182 -23.45 -16.64 -5.72
CA GLY A 182 -22.14 -17.00 -6.28
C GLY A 182 -22.11 -17.32 -7.77
N THR A 183 -23.23 -17.40 -8.45
CA THR A 183 -23.35 -17.97 -9.80
C THR A 183 -23.53 -16.99 -10.96
N SER A 184 -23.04 -15.74 -10.83
CA SER A 184 -22.95 -14.90 -12.04
C SER A 184 -21.69 -15.27 -12.81
N ASN A 185 -21.88 -15.85 -14.01
CA ASN A 185 -20.95 -16.08 -15.13
C ASN A 185 -19.46 -16.07 -14.74
N ALA A 186 -18.71 -17.10 -15.15
CA ALA A 186 -17.24 -17.13 -15.02
C ALA A 186 -16.67 -15.79 -15.52
N GLU A 187 -16.52 -14.83 -14.61
CA GLU A 187 -15.90 -13.53 -14.92
C GLU A 187 -14.47 -13.83 -15.34
N THR A 188 -14.07 -13.31 -16.49
CA THR A 188 -12.68 -13.39 -16.93
C THR A 188 -11.84 -12.64 -15.90
N GLU A 189 -11.03 -13.38 -15.16
CA GLU A 189 -10.13 -12.84 -14.14
C GLU A 189 -8.77 -12.57 -14.77
N ILE A 190 -8.33 -11.32 -14.73
CA ILE A 190 -7.05 -10.85 -15.25
C ILE A 190 -6.10 -10.61 -14.08
N ALA A 191 -4.98 -11.33 -14.02
CA ALA A 191 -3.97 -11.10 -13.00
C ALA A 191 -3.24 -9.77 -13.21
N VAL A 192 -2.93 -9.05 -12.11
CA VAL A 192 -2.14 -7.80 -12.15
C VAL A 192 -0.77 -8.08 -11.55
N ILE A 193 0.24 -8.17 -12.40
CA ILE A 193 1.59 -8.58 -12.04
C ILE A 193 2.51 -7.36 -11.93
N PRO A 194 3.06 -7.06 -10.75
CA PRO A 194 4.13 -6.08 -10.62
C PRO A 194 5.44 -6.64 -11.19
N GLU A 195 6.16 -5.85 -11.98
CA GLU A 195 7.42 -6.27 -12.62
C GLU A 195 8.53 -5.23 -12.46
N GLY A 196 9.78 -5.67 -12.38
CA GLY A 196 10.96 -4.82 -12.31
C GLY A 196 11.02 -3.96 -11.04
N MET A 197 10.90 -2.64 -11.19
CA MET A 197 10.95 -1.68 -10.08
C MET A 197 9.62 -1.54 -9.33
N VAL A 198 8.53 -2.08 -9.85
CA VAL A 198 7.22 -2.06 -9.18
C VAL A 198 7.21 -3.10 -8.08
N ARG A 199 7.01 -2.67 -6.84
CA ARG A 199 7.09 -3.54 -5.65
C ARG A 199 5.82 -4.36 -5.43
N TYR A 200 4.67 -3.79 -5.67
CA TYR A 200 3.35 -4.41 -5.56
C TYR A 200 2.30 -3.59 -6.30
N THR A 201 1.17 -4.21 -6.59
CA THR A 201 -0.02 -3.58 -7.18
C THR A 201 -1.26 -3.85 -6.31
N VAL A 202 -2.20 -2.91 -6.32
CA VAL A 202 -3.56 -3.05 -5.82
C VAL A 202 -4.50 -2.46 -6.88
N PRO A 203 -5.44 -3.25 -7.40
CA PRO A 203 -5.76 -4.64 -7.10
C PRO A 203 -4.71 -5.64 -7.55
N THR A 204 -4.82 -6.90 -7.11
CA THR A 204 -3.98 -8.03 -7.55
C THR A 204 -4.59 -8.80 -8.71
N ARG A 205 -5.89 -8.60 -8.95
CA ARG A 205 -6.65 -9.18 -10.06
C ARG A 205 -7.72 -8.19 -10.52
N ILE A 206 -8.16 -8.32 -11.74
CA ILE A 206 -9.24 -7.53 -12.34
C ILE A 206 -10.32 -8.52 -12.78
N CYS A 207 -11.54 -8.32 -12.30
CA CYS A 207 -12.73 -9.00 -12.79
C CYS A 207 -13.33 -8.15 -13.92
N ALA A 208 -13.45 -8.71 -15.12
CA ALA A 208 -13.94 -8.00 -16.28
C ALA A 208 -15.39 -7.50 -16.03
N ASN A 209 -15.68 -6.31 -16.56
CA ASN A 209 -17.01 -5.66 -16.48
C ASN A 209 -17.51 -5.30 -15.08
N ARG A 210 -16.74 -5.48 -14.03
CA ARG A 210 -17.17 -5.18 -12.67
C ARG A 210 -17.10 -3.69 -12.34
N THR A 211 -16.17 -2.97 -12.95
CA THR A 211 -16.05 -1.52 -12.78
C THR A 211 -15.81 -0.83 -14.12
N PRO A 212 -16.36 0.37 -14.33
CA PRO A 212 -16.17 1.11 -15.59
C PRO A 212 -14.72 1.58 -15.78
N VAL A 213 -14.00 1.79 -14.68
CA VAL A 213 -12.60 2.18 -14.65
C VAL A 213 -11.88 1.41 -13.57
N THR A 214 -10.85 0.68 -13.95
CA THR A 214 -9.97 -0.02 -13.01
C THR A 214 -8.85 0.93 -12.55
N LYS A 215 -8.79 1.17 -11.25
CA LYS A 215 -7.73 1.98 -10.62
C LYS A 215 -6.62 1.07 -10.12
N ILE A 216 -5.48 1.06 -10.78
CA ILE A 216 -4.28 0.32 -10.34
C ILE A 216 -3.40 1.25 -9.54
N LYS A 217 -3.18 0.93 -8.27
CA LYS A 217 -2.27 1.63 -7.36
C LYS A 217 -1.01 0.77 -7.17
N PHE A 218 0.14 1.40 -7.07
CA PHE A 218 1.41 0.69 -6.86
C PHE A 218 2.46 1.58 -6.19
N ARG A 219 3.51 0.95 -5.67
CA ARG A 219 4.73 1.62 -5.22
C ARG A 219 5.95 1.00 -5.86
N VAL A 220 6.99 1.79 -5.99
CA VAL A 220 8.30 1.31 -6.41
C VAL A 220 9.11 0.78 -5.23
N GLY A 221 10.02 -0.15 -5.50
CA GLY A 221 10.88 -0.74 -4.47
C GLY A 221 12.10 0.13 -4.09
N ARG A 222 12.53 1.01 -4.98
CA ARG A 222 13.64 1.96 -4.79
C ARG A 222 13.41 3.22 -5.63
N PRO A 223 14.10 4.35 -5.35
CA PRO A 223 14.01 5.54 -6.18
C PRO A 223 14.45 5.28 -7.63
N VAL A 224 13.67 5.83 -8.57
CA VAL A 224 13.97 5.81 -10.02
C VAL A 224 13.92 7.26 -10.51
N GLU A 225 15.02 7.75 -11.04
CA GLU A 225 15.17 9.19 -11.38
C GLU A 225 14.26 9.61 -12.54
N THR A 226 14.18 8.78 -13.58
CA THR A 226 13.34 9.09 -14.74
C THR A 226 12.87 7.80 -15.39
N ALA A 227 11.55 7.60 -15.43
CA ALA A 227 10.92 6.47 -16.10
C ALA A 227 9.48 6.80 -16.48
N LYS A 228 8.90 5.98 -17.35
CA LYS A 228 7.47 5.98 -17.67
C LYS A 228 6.81 4.74 -17.10
N ILE A 229 5.52 4.87 -16.74
CA ILE A 229 4.69 3.71 -16.40
C ILE A 229 4.28 3.04 -17.70
N ARG A 230 4.50 1.73 -17.80
CA ARG A 230 4.02 0.90 -18.91
C ARG A 230 3.24 -0.28 -18.37
N ILE A 231 2.10 -0.57 -19.00
CA ILE A 231 1.29 -1.76 -18.71
C ILE A 231 1.16 -2.54 -20.01
N THR A 232 1.45 -3.84 -19.95
CA THR A 232 1.43 -4.74 -21.09
C THR A 232 0.59 -5.99 -20.80
N SER A 233 0.06 -6.62 -21.86
CA SER A 233 -0.45 -7.99 -21.85
C SER A 233 0.25 -8.75 -22.96
N GLY A 234 1.09 -9.73 -22.60
CA GLY A 234 2.06 -10.30 -23.52
C GLY A 234 2.93 -9.20 -24.14
N ASP A 235 3.02 -9.18 -25.46
CA ASP A 235 3.77 -8.17 -26.22
C ASP A 235 2.99 -6.88 -26.50
N LYS A 236 1.68 -6.85 -26.18
CA LYS A 236 0.81 -5.70 -26.44
C LYS A 236 0.93 -4.67 -25.33
N VAL A 237 1.22 -3.41 -25.68
CA VAL A 237 1.18 -2.28 -24.75
C VAL A 237 -0.27 -1.81 -24.60
N ILE A 238 -0.81 -1.94 -23.38
CA ILE A 238 -2.16 -1.53 -22.98
C ILE A 238 -2.18 -0.03 -22.61
N PHE A 239 -1.14 0.39 -21.90
CA PHE A 239 -1.00 1.75 -21.42
C PHE A 239 0.47 2.15 -21.33
N GLU A 240 0.79 3.38 -21.69
CA GLU A 240 2.08 4.02 -21.40
C GLU A 240 1.84 5.48 -20.99
N SER A 241 2.48 5.92 -19.90
CA SER A 241 2.37 7.30 -19.44
C SER A 241 3.03 8.28 -20.43
N LYS A 242 2.36 9.41 -20.72
CA LYS A 242 2.84 10.40 -21.69
C LYS A 242 4.20 10.99 -21.34
N LYS A 243 4.44 11.25 -20.04
CA LYS A 243 5.66 11.88 -19.53
C LYS A 243 6.42 10.93 -18.63
N ALA A 244 7.74 10.90 -18.77
CA ALA A 244 8.63 10.32 -17.79
C ALA A 244 8.70 11.23 -16.56
N LYS A 245 8.84 10.63 -15.39
CA LYS A 245 8.97 11.35 -14.10
C LYS A 245 9.83 10.56 -13.12
N LYS A 246 10.18 11.19 -12.02
CA LYS A 246 10.83 10.54 -10.88
C LYS A 246 9.80 9.74 -10.08
N PHE A 247 10.21 8.55 -9.62
CA PHE A 247 9.44 7.70 -8.73
C PHE A 247 10.21 7.48 -7.44
N VAL A 248 9.50 7.51 -6.32
CA VAL A 248 10.08 7.25 -5.01
C VAL A 248 9.17 6.32 -4.18
N PRO A 249 9.74 5.44 -3.34
CA PRO A 249 8.96 4.45 -2.58
C PRO A 249 7.90 5.06 -1.64
N SER A 250 8.13 6.31 -1.21
CA SER A 250 7.23 7.03 -0.32
C SER A 250 5.95 7.55 -0.98
N ILE A 251 5.85 7.51 -2.32
CA ILE A 251 4.69 8.02 -3.06
C ILE A 251 3.93 6.86 -3.68
N MET A 252 2.62 6.81 -3.41
CA MET A 252 1.68 5.92 -4.08
C MET A 252 1.40 6.43 -5.48
N GLU A 253 1.69 5.61 -6.48
CA GLU A 253 1.35 5.86 -7.87
C GLU A 253 0.02 5.23 -8.23
N ASN A 254 -0.68 5.80 -9.22
CA ASN A 254 -1.92 5.23 -9.73
C ASN A 254 -2.02 5.36 -11.25
N VAL A 255 -2.71 4.39 -11.85
CA VAL A 255 -3.10 4.38 -13.27
C VAL A 255 -4.54 3.95 -13.36
N ASN A 256 -5.31 4.65 -14.19
CA ASN A 256 -6.68 4.29 -14.49
C ASN A 256 -6.73 3.63 -15.86
N LEU A 257 -7.30 2.43 -15.93
CA LEU A 257 -7.57 1.70 -17.16
C LEU A 257 -9.08 1.66 -17.40
N THR A 258 -9.50 1.94 -18.62
CA THR A 258 -10.90 1.81 -19.04
C THR A 258 -11.22 0.38 -19.42
N ALA A 259 -12.49 -0.01 -19.37
CA ALA A 259 -12.94 -1.32 -19.84
C ALA A 259 -12.51 -1.60 -21.29
N ALA A 260 -12.52 -0.58 -22.16
CA ALA A 260 -12.07 -0.72 -23.55
C ALA A 260 -10.59 -1.09 -23.70
N GLN A 261 -9.73 -0.63 -22.79
CA GLN A 261 -8.30 -1.00 -22.77
C GLN A 261 -8.07 -2.43 -22.30
N LEU A 262 -9.00 -2.99 -21.54
CA LEU A 262 -8.94 -4.34 -20.99
C LEU A 262 -9.71 -5.37 -21.85
N ALA A 263 -10.48 -4.94 -22.83
CA ALA A 263 -11.39 -5.80 -23.61
C ALA A 263 -10.70 -7.00 -24.29
N ASP A 264 -9.45 -6.83 -24.74
CA ASP A 264 -8.69 -7.88 -25.43
C ASP A 264 -7.69 -8.62 -24.50
N VAL A 265 -7.71 -8.32 -23.20
CA VAL A 265 -6.84 -8.96 -22.21
C VAL A 265 -7.52 -10.23 -21.69
N GLN A 266 -6.80 -11.36 -21.70
CA GLN A 266 -7.37 -12.64 -21.27
C GLN A 266 -6.86 -13.09 -19.90
N ASP A 267 -5.54 -13.12 -19.70
CA ASP A 267 -4.94 -13.79 -18.54
C ASP A 267 -4.28 -12.81 -17.55
N GLU A 268 -3.38 -11.97 -18.04
CA GLU A 268 -2.58 -11.09 -17.17
C GLU A 268 -2.22 -9.75 -17.81
N ILE A 269 -1.98 -8.79 -16.93
CA ILE A 269 -1.29 -7.55 -17.28
C ILE A 269 -0.05 -7.38 -16.39
N LYS A 270 1.02 -6.85 -16.96
CA LYS A 270 2.25 -6.52 -16.25
C LYS A 270 2.39 -5.02 -16.09
N VAL A 271 2.65 -4.58 -14.88
CA VAL A 271 2.89 -3.17 -14.54
C VAL A 271 4.37 -2.97 -14.30
N THR A 272 5.01 -2.17 -15.13
CA THR A 272 6.47 -1.94 -15.09
C THR A 272 6.83 -0.47 -15.29
N LEU A 273 8.09 -0.13 -15.03
CA LEU A 273 8.71 1.16 -15.36
C LEU A 273 9.74 0.98 -16.47
N VAL A 274 9.70 1.85 -17.46
CA VAL A 274 10.58 1.85 -18.64
C VAL A 274 11.23 3.21 -18.85
#